data_45ae54fedb45c6a887a688ee2841391c
#
_entry.id   45ae54fedb45c6a887a688ee2841391c
#
_cell.length_a   1.000
_cell.length_b   1.000
_cell.length_c   1.000
_cell.angle_alpha   90.00
_cell.angle_beta   90.00
_cell.angle_gamma   90.00
#
_symmetry.space_group_name_H-M   'P 1'
#
loop_
_entity.id
_entity.type
_entity.pdbx_description
1 polymer ?
#
loop_
_entity_poly.entity_id
_entity_poly.type
_entity_poly.pdbx_seq_one_letter_code
_entity_poly.pdbx_strand_id
1 'polypeptide(L)'
;MKKEFASPRKLLSVLLIFFLVSSLALAGCSSKNSSAETKTKDGKTKYTMWTFVQVHADYWKDAAETWNKNHPKQQIELKINVLPFDQMNQKLQVALNSGNGGPDIADVEIGQFAKYTKSNNPPFKDMTKEVEPFVPNLVKSRTDNYTVDGKIYGLDYHVGTTLVYYNMDIMNKAGIDPATIKTWDDYINAGKVVKEKTGKYMTSAETSAGFVFTSMVAQQKSDLVKDGKSNLSAPENVKALQTIQSMLKTGIAKTAEGGHQDNEEYYAAFNKGEYASVVMPAWYMSRMVGFMPKLKGKIQITGLPIFKEGDLRSAGLGGTATVVTNQAHDTALAKKFVVESKAGKEGSIKTWTILGFDPIRSDVWTSDELAAPNKFTDYFGTDIFKQMAAFKDEVGGLSVTNNSYPIINDEFLTNGLPKIMKKQANVEDTLKALDAAADKRIAAGK
;
A
#
# COMPACT_ATOMS: atom_id res chain seq x y z
N MET A 1 -25.44 -57.02 -58.26
CA MET A 1 -24.48 -57.05 -57.13
C MET A 1 -25.01 -56.10 -56.04
N LYS A 2 -25.65 -56.65 -54.95
CA LYS A 2 -26.16 -55.90 -53.83
C LYS A 2 -25.05 -55.80 -52.78
N LYS A 3 -24.64 -54.58 -52.44
CA LYS A 3 -23.74 -54.32 -51.27
C LYS A 3 -24.60 -54.32 -50.04
N GLU A 4 -24.37 -55.29 -49.13
CA GLU A 4 -24.97 -55.30 -47.80
C GLU A 4 -24.30 -54.21 -46.94
N PHE A 5 -25.12 -53.29 -46.44
CA PHE A 5 -24.67 -52.32 -45.41
C PHE A 5 -24.79 -53.01 -44.03
N ALA A 6 -23.68 -53.05 -43.31
CA ALA A 6 -23.65 -53.58 -41.94
C ALA A 6 -24.55 -52.72 -41.01
N SER A 7 -25.34 -53.38 -40.20
CA SER A 7 -26.33 -52.72 -39.32
C SER A 7 -25.70 -51.85 -38.25
N PRO A 8 -26.30 -50.70 -37.90
CA PRO A 8 -25.73 -49.74 -36.92
C PRO A 8 -25.57 -50.29 -35.48
N ARG A 9 -26.20 -51.46 -35.18
CA ARG A 9 -26.07 -52.11 -33.85
C ARG A 9 -24.71 -52.74 -33.60
N LYS A 10 -23.97 -53.17 -34.62
CA LYS A 10 -22.61 -53.75 -34.47
C LYS A 10 -21.55 -52.66 -34.27
N LEU A 11 -21.74 -51.46 -34.81
CA LEU A 11 -20.83 -50.32 -34.57
C LEU A 11 -20.96 -49.76 -33.13
N LEU A 12 -22.18 -49.78 -32.58
CA LEU A 12 -22.40 -49.29 -31.20
C LEU A 12 -21.77 -50.17 -30.14
N SER A 13 -21.74 -51.51 -30.38
CA SER A 13 -21.12 -52.47 -29.43
C SER A 13 -19.60 -52.39 -29.41
N VAL A 14 -18.95 -52.05 -30.50
CA VAL A 14 -17.50 -51.90 -30.58
C VAL A 14 -17.07 -50.56 -29.96
N LEU A 15 -17.87 -49.49 -30.10
CA LEU A 15 -17.62 -48.20 -29.45
C LEU A 15 -17.80 -48.25 -27.94
N LEU A 16 -18.77 -49.04 -27.42
CA LEU A 16 -18.95 -49.20 -25.98
C LEU A 16 -17.80 -49.99 -25.31
N ILE A 17 -17.23 -50.98 -25.99
CA ILE A 17 -16.09 -51.76 -25.48
C ILE A 17 -14.80 -50.90 -25.48
N PHE A 18 -14.60 -50.00 -26.46
CA PHE A 18 -13.49 -49.07 -26.45
C PHE A 18 -13.58 -48.01 -25.35
N PHE A 19 -14.80 -47.60 -24.98
CA PHE A 19 -15.00 -46.64 -23.85
C PHE A 19 -14.85 -47.31 -22.49
N LEU A 20 -15.13 -48.59 -22.32
CA LEU A 20 -14.92 -49.30 -21.07
C LEU A 20 -13.46 -49.66 -20.81
N VAL A 21 -12.67 -49.91 -21.86
CA VAL A 21 -11.23 -50.20 -21.73
C VAL A 21 -10.44 -48.93 -21.51
N SER A 22 -10.90 -47.76 -22.02
CA SER A 22 -10.25 -46.45 -21.77
C SER A 22 -10.51 -45.95 -20.33
N SER A 23 -11.61 -46.36 -19.67
CA SER A 23 -11.89 -45.95 -18.29
C SER A 23 -11.11 -46.76 -17.24
N LEU A 24 -10.57 -47.93 -17.57
CA LEU A 24 -9.67 -48.68 -16.67
C LEU A 24 -8.21 -48.29 -16.72
N ALA A 25 -7.77 -47.57 -17.79
CA ALA A 25 -6.41 -47.04 -17.90
C ALA A 25 -6.23 -45.69 -17.18
N LEU A 26 -7.32 -45.02 -16.73
CA LEU A 26 -7.29 -43.76 -15.97
C LEU A 26 -7.35 -43.97 -14.46
N ALA A 27 -7.52 -45.17 -13.96
CA ALA A 27 -7.56 -45.48 -12.53
C ALA A 27 -6.18 -45.80 -11.92
N GLY A 28 -5.09 -45.63 -12.68
CA GLY A 28 -3.74 -45.94 -12.28
C GLY A 28 -2.82 -44.76 -11.96
N CYS A 29 -3.31 -43.50 -12.06
CA CYS A 29 -2.63 -42.34 -11.48
C CYS A 29 -3.25 -42.03 -10.11
N SER A 30 -2.91 -42.85 -9.11
CA SER A 30 -2.88 -42.38 -7.75
C SER A 30 -1.99 -41.14 -7.76
N SER A 31 -2.62 -39.96 -7.69
CA SER A 31 -1.91 -38.73 -7.34
C SER A 31 -1.25 -39.01 -5.99
N LYS A 32 0.03 -39.40 -6.02
CA LYS A 32 0.91 -39.06 -4.91
C LYS A 32 0.66 -37.57 -4.72
N ASN A 33 -0.04 -37.19 -3.64
CA ASN A 33 0.12 -35.88 -3.08
C ASN A 33 1.63 -35.67 -2.97
N SER A 34 2.21 -34.98 -3.93
CA SER A 34 3.53 -34.42 -3.76
C SER A 34 3.35 -33.37 -2.68
N SER A 35 3.44 -33.80 -1.41
CA SER A 35 3.77 -32.87 -0.34
C SER A 35 5.00 -32.12 -0.88
N ALA A 36 4.81 -30.85 -1.21
CA ALA A 36 5.89 -30.02 -1.69
C ALA A 36 7.03 -30.19 -0.67
N GLU A 37 8.23 -30.54 -1.16
CA GLU A 37 9.37 -30.71 -0.27
C GLU A 37 9.53 -29.41 0.54
N THR A 38 9.26 -29.47 1.83
CA THR A 38 9.32 -28.31 2.75
C THR A 38 10.74 -27.94 3.12
N LYS A 39 11.71 -28.73 2.68
CA LYS A 39 13.16 -28.47 2.88
C LYS A 39 13.95 -28.61 1.59
N THR A 40 15.04 -27.87 1.51
CA THR A 40 16.04 -28.00 0.47
C THR A 40 16.93 -29.21 0.74
N LYS A 41 17.74 -29.63 -0.23
CA LYS A 41 18.72 -30.73 -0.08
C LYS A 41 19.77 -30.45 1.00
N ASP A 42 20.09 -29.17 1.23
CA ASP A 42 21.01 -28.68 2.27
C ASP A 42 20.31 -28.36 3.60
N GLY A 43 19.03 -28.74 3.75
CA GLY A 43 18.28 -28.71 5.01
C GLY A 43 17.60 -27.39 5.35
N LYS A 44 17.65 -26.36 4.49
CA LYS A 44 16.93 -25.10 4.70
C LYS A 44 15.42 -25.31 4.60
N THR A 45 14.65 -24.62 5.45
CA THR A 45 13.19 -24.61 5.33
C THR A 45 12.78 -23.73 4.17
N LYS A 46 11.97 -24.26 3.22
CA LYS A 46 11.48 -23.52 2.06
C LYS A 46 10.22 -22.78 2.44
N TYR A 47 10.14 -21.49 2.11
CA TYR A 47 8.91 -20.69 2.20
C TYR A 47 8.60 -20.05 0.86
N THR A 48 7.33 -19.91 0.57
CA THR A 48 6.80 -19.09 -0.52
C THR A 48 6.27 -17.78 0.02
N MET A 49 6.55 -16.69 -0.68
CA MET A 49 6.06 -15.37 -0.33
C MET A 49 5.43 -14.70 -1.55
N TRP A 50 4.28 -14.06 -1.33
CA TRP A 50 3.64 -13.21 -2.35
C TRP A 50 3.68 -11.75 -1.92
N THR A 51 4.10 -10.90 -2.86
CA THR A 51 4.08 -9.44 -2.72
C THR A 51 3.66 -8.79 -4.03
N PHE A 52 3.35 -7.49 -4.03
CA PHE A 52 2.85 -6.78 -5.20
C PHE A 52 3.79 -5.66 -5.69
N VAL A 53 4.96 -5.52 -5.07
CA VAL A 53 5.92 -4.47 -5.42
C VAL A 53 7.35 -5.02 -5.34
N GLN A 54 8.18 -4.71 -6.35
CA GLN A 54 9.54 -5.26 -6.46
C GLN A 54 10.44 -4.88 -5.28
N VAL A 55 10.33 -3.65 -4.77
CA VAL A 55 11.18 -3.21 -3.65
C VAL A 55 10.92 -3.99 -2.36
N HIS A 56 9.70 -4.51 -2.15
CA HIS A 56 9.43 -5.43 -1.04
C HIS A 56 10.17 -6.75 -1.23
N ALA A 57 10.20 -7.28 -2.48
CA ALA A 57 10.95 -8.50 -2.76
C ALA A 57 12.45 -8.31 -2.51
N ASP A 58 13.00 -7.15 -2.83
CA ASP A 58 14.42 -6.83 -2.59
C ASP A 58 14.72 -6.79 -1.07
N TYR A 59 13.82 -6.19 -0.28
CA TYR A 59 13.91 -6.22 1.19
C TYR A 59 13.89 -7.66 1.74
N TRP A 60 12.97 -8.50 1.28
CA TRP A 60 12.81 -9.85 1.79
C TRP A 60 13.95 -10.79 1.37
N LYS A 61 14.59 -10.56 0.21
CA LYS A 61 15.83 -11.26 -0.15
C LYS A 61 16.94 -10.94 0.84
N ASP A 62 17.18 -9.67 1.12
CA ASP A 62 18.16 -9.22 2.10
C ASP A 62 17.83 -9.73 3.51
N ALA A 63 16.56 -9.70 3.91
CA ALA A 63 16.11 -10.23 5.19
C ALA A 63 16.38 -11.73 5.33
N ALA A 64 16.17 -12.53 4.26
CA ALA A 64 16.47 -13.96 4.28
C ALA A 64 17.98 -14.25 4.37
N GLU A 65 18.80 -13.47 3.68
CA GLU A 65 20.27 -13.57 3.78
C GLU A 65 20.75 -13.21 5.20
N THR A 66 20.24 -12.14 5.76
CA THR A 66 20.52 -11.68 7.13
C THR A 66 20.09 -12.73 8.16
N TRP A 67 18.88 -13.27 8.00
CA TRP A 67 18.38 -14.37 8.84
C TRP A 67 19.30 -15.57 8.81
N ASN A 68 19.69 -16.04 7.63
CA ASN A 68 20.53 -17.20 7.45
C ASN A 68 21.93 -17.03 8.07
N LYS A 69 22.47 -15.81 8.03
CA LYS A 69 23.73 -15.46 8.69
C LYS A 69 23.60 -15.51 10.21
N ASN A 70 22.52 -14.98 10.76
CA ASN A 70 22.29 -14.85 12.19
C ASN A 70 21.77 -16.15 12.83
N HIS A 71 21.13 -17.05 12.02
CA HIS A 71 20.51 -18.29 12.46
C HIS A 71 21.01 -19.52 11.68
N PRO A 72 22.30 -19.88 11.76
CA PRO A 72 22.89 -20.96 10.95
C PRO A 72 22.24 -22.32 11.15
N LYS A 73 21.53 -22.55 12.28
CA LYS A 73 20.82 -23.80 12.57
C LYS A 73 19.34 -23.78 12.12
N GLN A 74 18.81 -22.65 11.69
CA GLN A 74 17.42 -22.44 11.28
C GLN A 74 17.34 -21.69 9.96
N GLN A 75 18.15 -22.12 8.99
CA GLN A 75 18.21 -21.45 7.68
C GLN A 75 16.95 -21.65 6.86
N ILE A 76 16.63 -20.66 6.04
CA ILE A 76 15.47 -20.65 5.16
C ILE A 76 15.87 -20.42 3.70
N GLU A 77 15.04 -20.90 2.78
CA GLU A 77 15.00 -20.51 1.38
C GLU A 77 13.66 -19.82 1.12
N LEU A 78 13.68 -18.57 0.72
CA LEU A 78 12.48 -17.79 0.47
C LEU A 78 12.25 -17.61 -1.04
N LYS A 79 11.22 -18.25 -1.59
CA LYS A 79 10.78 -18.06 -2.96
C LYS A 79 9.75 -16.94 -3.02
N ILE A 80 10.13 -15.80 -3.59
CA ILE A 80 9.28 -14.62 -3.66
C ILE A 80 8.61 -14.52 -5.05
N ASN A 81 7.30 -14.34 -5.07
CA ASN A 81 6.52 -14.06 -6.27
C ASN A 81 6.01 -12.61 -6.19
N VAL A 82 6.42 -11.80 -7.14
CA VAL A 82 5.92 -10.43 -7.31
C VAL A 82 4.81 -10.46 -8.35
N LEU A 83 3.61 -10.03 -7.98
CA LEU A 83 2.43 -10.01 -8.85
C LEU A 83 1.86 -8.59 -8.90
N PRO A 84 1.24 -8.15 -10.00
CA PRO A 84 0.50 -6.89 -10.02
C PRO A 84 -0.52 -6.83 -8.87
N PHE A 85 -0.71 -5.64 -8.29
CA PHE A 85 -1.48 -5.43 -7.07
C PHE A 85 -2.86 -6.11 -7.09
N ASP A 86 -3.67 -5.84 -8.09
CA ASP A 86 -5.03 -6.41 -8.18
C ASP A 86 -4.99 -7.92 -8.36
N GLN A 87 -4.10 -8.42 -9.21
CA GLN A 87 -3.94 -9.86 -9.46
C GLN A 87 -3.49 -10.58 -8.17
N MET A 88 -2.54 -10.01 -7.43
CA MET A 88 -2.06 -10.57 -6.18
C MET A 88 -3.18 -10.67 -5.15
N ASN A 89 -3.94 -9.59 -4.93
CA ASN A 89 -5.02 -9.56 -3.97
C ASN A 89 -6.15 -10.54 -4.31
N GLN A 90 -6.55 -10.62 -5.59
CA GLN A 90 -7.56 -11.58 -6.05
C GLN A 90 -7.10 -13.03 -5.83
N LYS A 91 -5.86 -13.37 -6.24
CA LYS A 91 -5.30 -14.71 -6.06
C LYS A 91 -5.17 -15.08 -4.59
N LEU A 92 -4.71 -14.16 -3.75
CA LEU A 92 -4.55 -14.37 -2.32
C LEU A 92 -5.92 -14.64 -1.67
N GLN A 93 -6.93 -13.84 -2.00
CA GLN A 93 -8.29 -14.03 -1.47
C GLN A 93 -8.86 -15.41 -1.84
N VAL A 94 -8.72 -15.80 -3.12
CA VAL A 94 -9.18 -17.14 -3.59
C VAL A 94 -8.44 -18.26 -2.86
N ALA A 95 -7.12 -18.17 -2.77
CA ALA A 95 -6.31 -19.21 -2.14
C ALA A 95 -6.59 -19.35 -0.63
N LEU A 96 -6.73 -18.22 0.08
CA LEU A 96 -7.05 -18.25 1.51
C LEU A 96 -8.47 -18.74 1.79
N ASN A 97 -9.47 -18.38 0.96
CA ASN A 97 -10.83 -18.86 1.09
C ASN A 97 -10.97 -20.36 0.78
N SER A 98 -10.21 -20.86 -0.20
CA SER A 98 -10.20 -22.30 -0.54
C SER A 98 -9.38 -23.16 0.44
N GLY A 99 -8.54 -22.53 1.26
CA GLY A 99 -7.59 -23.22 2.15
C GLY A 99 -6.43 -23.89 1.43
N ASN A 100 -6.22 -23.62 0.14
CA ASN A 100 -5.21 -24.30 -0.68
C ASN A 100 -4.59 -23.36 -1.73
N GLY A 101 -3.31 -23.62 -2.08
CA GLY A 101 -2.60 -22.92 -3.16
C GLY A 101 -2.13 -21.51 -2.81
N GLY A 102 -2.22 -21.11 -1.55
CA GLY A 102 -1.69 -19.84 -1.05
C GLY A 102 -0.21 -19.91 -0.66
N PRO A 103 0.42 -18.78 -0.43
CA PRO A 103 1.81 -18.70 0.05
C PRO A 103 1.88 -18.95 1.56
N ASP A 104 3.09 -19.22 2.05
CA ASP A 104 3.37 -19.27 3.50
C ASP A 104 3.32 -17.87 4.12
N ILE A 105 3.86 -16.89 3.40
CA ILE A 105 3.99 -15.49 3.82
C ILE A 105 3.39 -14.61 2.72
N ALA A 106 2.66 -13.58 3.10
CA ALA A 106 2.09 -12.63 2.14
C ALA A 106 2.16 -11.19 2.65
N ASP A 107 2.29 -10.26 1.72
CA ASP A 107 2.05 -8.85 1.96
C ASP A 107 0.56 -8.55 1.74
N VAL A 108 -0.07 -7.90 2.71
CA VAL A 108 -1.48 -7.48 2.66
C VAL A 108 -1.54 -5.98 2.88
N GLU A 109 -1.95 -5.25 1.85
CA GLU A 109 -2.12 -3.80 1.94
C GLU A 109 -3.26 -3.47 2.92
N ILE A 110 -3.12 -2.37 3.65
CA ILE A 110 -3.97 -1.99 4.78
C ILE A 110 -5.46 -1.93 4.41
N GLY A 111 -5.82 -1.38 3.25
CA GLY A 111 -7.21 -1.33 2.76
C GLY A 111 -7.77 -2.69 2.35
N GLN A 112 -6.92 -3.70 2.16
CA GLN A 112 -7.34 -5.07 1.86
C GLN A 112 -7.52 -5.91 3.14
N PHE A 113 -6.86 -5.55 4.24
CA PHE A 113 -6.85 -6.35 5.48
C PHE A 113 -8.26 -6.54 6.06
N ALA A 114 -9.10 -5.51 6.05
CA ALA A 114 -10.48 -5.57 6.52
C ALA A 114 -11.32 -6.67 5.83
N LYS A 115 -10.99 -7.05 4.60
CA LYS A 115 -11.70 -8.13 3.88
C LYS A 115 -11.51 -9.49 4.55
N TYR A 116 -10.41 -9.68 5.27
CA TYR A 116 -10.05 -10.93 5.93
C TYR A 116 -10.48 -10.98 7.41
N THR A 117 -10.95 -9.86 7.98
CA THR A 117 -11.29 -9.75 9.41
C THR A 117 -12.79 -9.82 9.68
N LYS A 118 -13.62 -9.90 8.64
CA LYS A 118 -15.10 -9.94 8.78
C LYS A 118 -15.62 -11.07 9.70
N SER A 119 -14.88 -12.16 9.84
CA SER A 119 -15.28 -13.33 10.64
C SER A 119 -14.61 -13.43 12.01
N ASN A 120 -13.92 -12.40 12.49
CA ASN A 120 -13.08 -12.41 13.70
C ASN A 120 -12.07 -13.56 13.76
N ASN A 121 -11.88 -14.29 12.67
CA ASN A 121 -10.91 -15.38 12.53
C ASN A 121 -10.14 -15.21 11.20
N PRO A 122 -9.22 -14.26 11.13
CA PRO A 122 -8.43 -14.03 9.92
C PRO A 122 -7.73 -15.31 9.46
N PRO A 123 -7.56 -15.52 8.14
CA PRO A 123 -6.86 -16.68 7.60
C PRO A 123 -5.33 -16.57 7.77
N PHE A 124 -4.89 -15.98 8.87
CA PHE A 124 -3.51 -15.70 9.22
C PHE A 124 -3.16 -16.26 10.60
N LYS A 125 -1.88 -16.48 10.84
CA LYS A 125 -1.38 -16.92 12.14
C LYS A 125 -1.24 -15.75 13.10
N ASP A 126 -1.67 -15.96 14.32
CA ASP A 126 -1.44 -15.05 15.45
C ASP A 126 0.06 -14.96 15.76
N MET A 127 0.62 -13.76 15.67
CA MET A 127 2.03 -13.45 15.94
C MET A 127 2.24 -12.67 17.24
N THR A 128 1.19 -12.49 18.04
CA THR A 128 1.21 -11.65 19.26
C THR A 128 2.41 -11.96 20.17
N LYS A 129 2.63 -13.26 20.43
CA LYS A 129 3.72 -13.71 21.29
C LYS A 129 5.11 -13.35 20.74
N GLU A 130 5.29 -13.45 19.44
CA GLU A 130 6.57 -13.14 18.78
C GLU A 130 6.80 -11.63 18.68
N VAL A 131 5.73 -10.83 18.59
CA VAL A 131 5.79 -9.35 18.53
C VAL A 131 5.94 -8.71 19.90
N GLU A 132 5.40 -9.32 20.96
CA GLU A 132 5.36 -8.78 22.34
C GLU A 132 6.70 -8.15 22.80
N PRO A 133 7.88 -8.74 22.59
CA PRO A 133 9.16 -8.16 23.00
C PRO A 133 9.51 -6.84 22.30
N PHE A 134 8.90 -6.56 21.16
CA PHE A 134 9.18 -5.38 20.33
C PHE A 134 8.16 -4.25 20.54
N VAL A 135 6.97 -4.57 21.06
CA VAL A 135 5.84 -3.61 21.21
C VAL A 135 6.24 -2.27 21.81
N PRO A 136 7.10 -2.19 22.87
CA PRO A 136 7.47 -0.89 23.45
C PRO A 136 8.16 0.07 22.47
N ASN A 137 8.75 -0.46 21.40
CA ASN A 137 9.48 0.33 20.40
C ASN A 137 8.69 0.50 19.09
N LEU A 138 7.51 -0.09 18.97
CA LEU A 138 6.70 0.00 17.75
C LEU A 138 5.70 1.16 17.85
N VAL A 139 5.45 1.80 16.72
CA VAL A 139 4.39 2.81 16.59
C VAL A 139 3.03 2.11 16.72
N LYS A 140 2.37 2.35 17.87
CA LYS A 140 1.14 1.65 18.27
C LYS A 140 0.05 1.69 17.19
N SER A 141 -0.22 2.83 16.57
CA SER A 141 -1.25 2.98 15.54
C SER A 141 -1.02 2.05 14.34
N ARG A 142 0.23 1.66 14.06
CA ARG A 142 0.56 0.73 12.98
C ARG A 142 0.36 -0.72 13.37
N THR A 143 0.60 -1.06 14.62
CA THR A 143 0.31 -2.40 15.15
C THR A 143 -1.20 -2.62 15.28
N ASP A 144 -1.93 -1.59 15.75
CA ASP A 144 -3.38 -1.64 15.94
C ASP A 144 -4.12 -1.95 14.61
N ASN A 145 -3.65 -1.44 13.48
CA ASN A 145 -4.24 -1.69 12.17
C ASN A 145 -4.35 -3.18 11.79
N TYR A 146 -3.49 -4.02 12.34
CA TYR A 146 -3.44 -5.46 12.04
C TYR A 146 -3.70 -6.32 13.28
N THR A 147 -4.37 -5.71 14.27
CA THR A 147 -4.81 -6.37 15.49
C THR A 147 -6.32 -6.62 15.46
N VAL A 148 -6.73 -7.85 15.71
CA VAL A 148 -8.14 -8.27 15.80
C VAL A 148 -8.32 -9.00 17.12
N ASP A 149 -9.27 -8.57 17.95
CA ASP A 149 -9.56 -9.15 19.27
C ASP A 149 -8.28 -9.32 20.15
N GLY A 150 -7.41 -8.31 20.12
CA GLY A 150 -6.16 -8.30 20.90
C GLY A 150 -5.04 -9.17 20.32
N LYS A 151 -5.23 -9.80 19.17
CA LYS A 151 -4.23 -10.63 18.50
C LYS A 151 -3.64 -9.92 17.29
N ILE A 152 -2.32 -9.93 17.16
CA ILE A 152 -1.57 -9.31 16.08
C ILE A 152 -1.38 -10.33 14.96
N TYR A 153 -1.94 -10.04 13.77
CA TYR A 153 -1.88 -10.93 12.61
C TYR A 153 -0.91 -10.46 11.53
N GLY A 154 -0.39 -9.24 11.62
CA GLY A 154 0.53 -8.69 10.65
C GLY A 154 1.39 -7.57 11.22
N LEU A 155 2.53 -7.31 10.60
CA LEU A 155 3.41 -6.19 10.91
C LEU A 155 3.59 -5.31 9.67
N ASP A 156 3.32 -4.03 9.82
CA ASP A 156 3.52 -3.03 8.76
C ASP A 156 5.00 -2.84 8.41
N TYR A 157 5.30 -2.29 7.25
CA TYR A 157 6.65 -1.82 6.91
C TYR A 157 6.94 -0.46 7.51
N HIS A 158 5.94 0.45 7.50
CA HIS A 158 6.19 1.87 7.68
C HIS A 158 5.05 2.61 8.38
N VAL A 159 5.37 3.81 8.85
CA VAL A 159 4.38 4.73 9.42
C VAL A 159 3.59 5.44 8.32
N GLY A 160 4.22 5.72 7.19
CA GLY A 160 3.60 6.37 6.03
C GLY A 160 3.48 7.88 6.19
N THR A 161 4.46 8.51 6.83
CA THR A 161 4.54 9.96 7.04
C THR A 161 4.36 10.70 5.73
N THR A 162 3.27 11.43 5.54
CA THR A 162 2.95 12.21 4.34
C THR A 162 3.63 13.57 4.37
N LEU A 163 4.23 13.93 3.26
CA LEU A 163 5.06 15.11 3.08
C LEU A 163 4.67 15.86 1.80
N VAL A 164 5.06 17.12 1.71
CA VAL A 164 5.10 17.85 0.44
C VAL A 164 6.52 17.83 -0.09
N TYR A 165 6.69 17.33 -1.32
CA TYR A 165 7.95 17.31 -2.05
C TYR A 165 7.96 18.47 -3.05
N TYR A 166 8.89 19.41 -2.92
CA TYR A 166 9.01 20.57 -3.80
C TYR A 166 10.18 20.43 -4.76
N ASN A 167 9.92 20.68 -6.04
CA ASN A 167 10.94 20.80 -7.07
C ASN A 167 11.58 22.18 -6.99
N MET A 168 12.80 22.25 -6.46
CA MET A 168 13.51 23.50 -6.21
C MET A 168 13.93 24.25 -7.48
N ASP A 169 14.06 23.58 -8.62
CA ASP A 169 14.29 24.29 -9.90
C ASP A 169 13.11 25.22 -10.25
N ILE A 170 11.88 24.81 -9.93
CA ILE A 170 10.66 25.60 -10.18
C ILE A 170 10.45 26.62 -9.06
N MET A 171 10.58 26.19 -7.79
CA MET A 171 10.37 27.05 -6.63
C MET A 171 11.35 28.25 -6.64
N ASN A 172 12.63 28.00 -6.93
CA ASN A 172 13.65 29.04 -7.03
C ASN A 172 13.35 30.03 -8.17
N LYS A 173 12.91 29.53 -9.35
CA LYS A 173 12.48 30.40 -10.46
C LYS A 173 11.29 31.27 -10.09
N ALA A 174 10.39 30.76 -9.28
CA ALA A 174 9.25 31.51 -8.77
C ALA A 174 9.65 32.50 -7.65
N GLY A 175 10.82 32.33 -7.05
CA GLY A 175 11.30 33.12 -5.90
C GLY A 175 10.55 32.79 -4.62
N ILE A 176 10.20 31.50 -4.44
CA ILE A 176 9.42 31.02 -3.29
C ILE A 176 10.28 30.06 -2.47
N ASP A 177 10.39 30.33 -1.17
CA ASP A 177 10.94 29.40 -0.19
C ASP A 177 9.80 28.50 0.33
N PRO A 178 9.84 27.17 0.12
CA PRO A 178 8.83 26.23 0.66
C PRO A 178 8.64 26.33 2.19
N ALA A 179 9.67 26.76 2.93
CA ALA A 179 9.58 26.93 4.37
C ALA A 179 8.58 28.03 4.80
N THR A 180 8.22 28.95 3.90
CA THR A 180 7.22 30.01 4.17
C THR A 180 5.78 29.55 4.00
N ILE A 181 5.56 28.41 3.35
CA ILE A 181 4.21 27.85 3.10
C ILE A 181 3.76 27.11 4.36
N LYS A 182 2.89 27.73 5.15
CA LYS A 182 2.40 27.19 6.42
C LYS A 182 0.96 26.67 6.33
N THR A 183 0.13 27.34 5.54
CA THR A 183 -1.29 27.04 5.38
C THR A 183 -1.61 26.62 3.94
N TRP A 184 -2.77 25.97 3.74
CA TRP A 184 -3.25 25.68 2.38
C TRP A 184 -3.55 26.96 1.57
N ASP A 185 -3.88 28.06 2.24
CA ASP A 185 -4.01 29.36 1.57
C ASP A 185 -2.66 29.88 1.09
N ASP A 186 -1.59 29.76 1.90
CA ASP A 186 -0.22 30.08 1.45
C ASP A 186 0.19 29.23 0.27
N TYR A 187 -0.16 27.92 0.31
CA TYR A 187 0.14 26.99 -0.78
C TYR A 187 -0.56 27.40 -2.09
N ILE A 188 -1.82 27.78 -2.02
CA ILE A 188 -2.59 28.26 -3.18
C ILE A 188 -1.98 29.58 -3.70
N ASN A 189 -1.61 30.51 -2.82
CA ASN A 189 -1.01 31.77 -3.21
C ASN A 189 0.37 31.56 -3.83
N ALA A 190 1.21 30.68 -3.26
CA ALA A 190 2.46 30.26 -3.87
C ALA A 190 2.23 29.64 -5.25
N GLY A 191 1.19 28.83 -5.40
CA GLY A 191 0.80 28.22 -6.68
C GLY A 191 0.48 29.23 -7.78
N LYS A 192 -0.20 30.32 -7.43
CA LYS A 192 -0.47 31.45 -8.37
C LYS A 192 0.82 32.09 -8.86
N VAL A 193 1.77 32.34 -7.95
CA VAL A 193 3.09 32.91 -8.29
C VAL A 193 3.92 31.93 -9.14
N VAL A 194 3.90 30.63 -8.81
CA VAL A 194 4.53 29.60 -9.63
C VAL A 194 3.96 29.61 -11.05
N LYS A 195 2.64 29.63 -11.18
CA LYS A 195 1.95 29.64 -12.48
C LYS A 195 2.31 30.87 -13.30
N GLU A 196 2.27 32.04 -12.68
CA GLU A 196 2.58 33.32 -13.32
C GLU A 196 4.04 33.39 -13.82
N LYS A 197 5.00 33.08 -12.95
CA LYS A 197 6.41 33.26 -13.26
C LYS A 197 7.04 32.13 -14.08
N THR A 198 6.49 30.93 -14.02
CA THR A 198 7.12 29.75 -14.64
C THR A 198 6.24 29.07 -15.69
N GLY A 199 4.94 29.35 -15.74
CA GLY A 199 3.95 28.64 -16.56
C GLY A 199 3.65 27.22 -16.06
N LYS A 200 4.32 26.73 -15.00
CA LYS A 200 4.17 25.40 -14.46
C LYS A 200 2.99 25.30 -13.49
N TYR A 201 2.59 24.08 -13.16
CA TYR A 201 1.57 23.85 -12.15
C TYR A 201 2.19 23.72 -10.77
N MET A 202 1.47 24.18 -9.72
CA MET A 202 1.90 23.95 -8.34
C MET A 202 1.80 22.47 -7.98
N THR A 203 0.68 21.84 -8.37
CA THR A 203 0.38 20.42 -8.07
C THR A 203 -0.58 19.81 -9.08
N SER A 204 -1.04 18.60 -8.81
CA SER A 204 -2.08 17.91 -9.57
C SER A 204 -3.25 17.50 -8.68
N ALA A 205 -4.42 17.31 -9.27
CA ALA A 205 -5.60 16.75 -8.61
C ALA A 205 -5.85 15.32 -9.09
N GLU A 206 -6.10 14.42 -8.17
CA GLU A 206 -6.39 13.02 -8.45
C GLU A 206 -7.81 12.84 -8.95
N THR A 207 -8.02 11.79 -9.74
CA THR A 207 -9.33 11.41 -10.27
C THR A 207 -9.66 9.93 -10.11
N SER A 208 -8.70 9.12 -9.63
CA SER A 208 -8.83 7.67 -9.43
C SER A 208 -8.19 7.16 -8.13
N ALA A 209 -7.49 8.02 -7.39
CA ALA A 209 -6.98 7.75 -6.05
C ALA A 209 -7.24 8.99 -5.16
N GLY A 210 -7.13 8.84 -3.87
CA GLY A 210 -7.46 9.89 -2.91
C GLY A 210 -6.33 10.25 -1.96
N PHE A 211 -5.06 10.14 -2.36
CA PHE A 211 -3.92 10.34 -1.45
C PHE A 211 -3.91 11.74 -0.83
N VAL A 212 -4.08 12.79 -1.63
CA VAL A 212 -4.10 14.15 -1.14
C VAL A 212 -5.33 14.42 -0.27
N PHE A 213 -6.50 13.95 -0.72
CA PHE A 213 -7.75 14.11 0.04
C PHE A 213 -7.69 13.44 1.41
N THR A 214 -7.30 12.17 1.45
CA THR A 214 -7.22 11.40 2.70
C THR A 214 -6.16 11.96 3.64
N SER A 215 -5.06 12.51 3.11
CA SER A 215 -4.07 13.25 3.91
C SER A 215 -4.66 14.49 4.57
N MET A 216 -5.41 15.28 3.79
CA MET A 216 -6.08 16.49 4.29
C MET A 216 -7.18 16.17 5.31
N VAL A 217 -7.86 15.03 5.18
CA VAL A 217 -8.84 14.55 6.17
C VAL A 217 -8.14 14.18 7.47
N ALA A 218 -7.12 13.31 7.38
CA ALA A 218 -6.41 12.81 8.56
C ALA A 218 -5.68 13.93 9.33
N GLN A 219 -5.08 14.91 8.63
CA GLN A 219 -4.43 16.05 9.31
C GLN A 219 -5.40 16.90 10.12
N GLN A 220 -6.67 17.01 9.71
CA GLN A 220 -7.72 17.70 10.45
C GLN A 220 -8.33 16.88 11.58
N LYS A 221 -7.78 15.68 11.85
CA LYS A 221 -8.29 14.70 12.82
C LYS A 221 -9.74 14.27 12.51
N SER A 222 -10.14 14.32 11.24
CA SER A 222 -11.39 13.79 10.71
C SER A 222 -11.19 12.38 10.18
N ASP A 223 -12.29 11.72 9.80
CA ASP A 223 -12.27 10.36 9.26
C ASP A 223 -13.35 10.20 8.17
N LEU A 224 -13.20 9.18 7.33
CA LEU A 224 -14.20 8.78 6.33
C LEU A 224 -15.25 7.83 6.91
N VAL A 225 -14.99 7.26 8.09
CA VAL A 225 -15.88 6.35 8.81
C VAL A 225 -16.20 6.96 10.18
N LYS A 226 -17.47 6.97 10.56
CA LYS A 226 -17.91 7.34 11.90
C LYS A 226 -19.01 6.38 12.35
N ASP A 227 -18.82 5.72 13.49
CA ASP A 227 -19.77 4.77 14.07
C ASP A 227 -20.19 3.67 13.07
N GLY A 228 -19.23 3.20 12.24
CA GLY A 228 -19.45 2.18 11.21
C GLY A 228 -20.20 2.66 9.98
N LYS A 229 -20.50 3.95 9.85
CA LYS A 229 -21.18 4.58 8.72
C LYS A 229 -20.27 5.51 7.94
N SER A 230 -20.72 5.91 6.76
CA SER A 230 -20.02 6.89 5.94
C SER A 230 -20.03 8.27 6.58
N ASN A 231 -18.89 8.94 6.55
CA ASN A 231 -18.69 10.30 7.08
C ASN A 231 -18.05 11.22 6.03
N LEU A 232 -18.26 10.92 4.75
CA LEU A 232 -17.64 11.67 3.64
C LEU A 232 -18.05 13.15 3.65
N SER A 233 -19.31 13.46 4.01
CA SER A 233 -19.82 14.85 4.04
C SER A 233 -19.51 15.62 5.33
N ALA A 234 -18.62 15.12 6.19
CA ALA A 234 -18.14 15.91 7.32
C ALA A 234 -17.53 17.24 6.88
N PRO A 235 -17.72 18.34 7.64
CA PRO A 235 -17.26 19.67 7.24
C PRO A 235 -15.77 19.74 6.86
N GLU A 236 -14.91 19.03 7.58
CA GLU A 236 -13.48 18.92 7.32
C GLU A 236 -13.19 18.24 5.98
N ASN A 237 -13.94 17.21 5.64
CA ASN A 237 -13.80 16.43 4.41
C ASN A 237 -14.31 17.25 3.20
N VAL A 238 -15.42 17.95 3.37
CA VAL A 238 -15.95 18.91 2.38
C VAL A 238 -14.92 19.99 2.11
N LYS A 239 -14.34 20.59 3.17
CA LYS A 239 -13.31 21.64 3.05
C LYS A 239 -12.07 21.14 2.31
N ALA A 240 -11.60 19.94 2.61
CA ALA A 240 -10.46 19.33 1.93
C ALA A 240 -10.68 19.22 0.41
N LEU A 241 -11.82 18.66 -0.02
CA LEU A 241 -12.13 18.53 -1.44
C LEU A 241 -12.40 19.86 -2.14
N GLN A 242 -13.07 20.80 -1.46
CA GLN A 242 -13.24 22.16 -1.98
C GLN A 242 -11.90 22.86 -2.22
N THR A 243 -10.93 22.66 -1.33
CA THR A 243 -9.57 23.18 -1.47
C THR A 243 -8.89 22.61 -2.72
N ILE A 244 -8.93 21.28 -2.91
CA ILE A 244 -8.36 20.63 -4.10
C ILE A 244 -9.08 21.09 -5.38
N GLN A 245 -10.41 21.17 -5.35
CA GLN A 245 -11.20 21.65 -6.49
C GLN A 245 -10.87 23.13 -6.81
N SER A 246 -10.62 23.97 -5.79
CA SER A 246 -10.23 25.37 -5.98
C SER A 246 -8.88 25.51 -6.69
N MET A 247 -7.92 24.61 -6.42
CA MET A 247 -6.64 24.58 -7.12
C MET A 247 -6.78 24.28 -8.61
N LEU A 248 -7.76 23.45 -8.99
CA LEU A 248 -8.13 23.24 -10.41
C LEU A 248 -8.76 24.48 -11.01
N LYS A 249 -9.74 25.10 -10.32
CA LYS A 249 -10.46 26.28 -10.80
C LYS A 249 -9.56 27.50 -10.97
N THR A 250 -8.57 27.65 -10.12
CA THR A 250 -7.57 28.74 -10.20
C THR A 250 -6.45 28.46 -11.21
N GLY A 251 -6.42 27.27 -11.82
CA GLY A 251 -5.42 26.89 -12.82
C GLY A 251 -4.02 26.61 -12.27
N ILE A 252 -3.86 26.54 -10.94
CA ILE A 252 -2.59 26.17 -10.31
C ILE A 252 -2.41 24.64 -10.27
N ALA A 253 -3.46 23.88 -10.48
CA ALA A 253 -3.43 22.44 -10.66
C ALA A 253 -4.07 22.03 -11.98
N LYS A 254 -3.72 20.86 -12.49
CA LYS A 254 -4.47 20.10 -13.51
C LYS A 254 -4.74 18.69 -12.97
N THR A 255 -5.59 17.92 -13.63
CA THR A 255 -5.77 16.50 -13.28
C THR A 255 -4.47 15.73 -13.52
N ALA A 256 -4.12 14.83 -12.60
CA ALA A 256 -2.92 14.00 -12.71
C ALA A 256 -2.97 13.11 -13.95
N GLU A 257 -1.85 12.95 -14.63
CA GLU A 257 -1.68 11.96 -15.69
C GLU A 257 -1.96 10.56 -15.13
N GLY A 258 -2.64 9.71 -15.89
CA GLY A 258 -3.07 8.39 -15.43
C GLY A 258 -4.08 8.41 -14.27
N GLY A 259 -4.50 9.60 -13.81
CA GLY A 259 -5.54 9.79 -12.80
C GLY A 259 -5.04 9.90 -11.35
N HIS A 260 -3.78 9.62 -11.06
CA HIS A 260 -3.17 9.75 -9.72
C HIS A 260 -1.66 9.89 -9.80
N GLN A 261 -0.99 10.16 -8.66
CA GLN A 261 0.45 10.45 -8.63
C GLN A 261 1.34 9.20 -8.59
N ASP A 262 0.80 8.01 -8.30
CA ASP A 262 1.60 6.77 -8.23
C ASP A 262 1.46 5.94 -9.51
N ASN A 263 1.84 6.51 -10.65
CA ASN A 263 1.91 5.84 -11.95
C ASN A 263 3.01 6.43 -12.85
N GLU A 264 3.40 5.70 -13.88
CA GLU A 264 4.53 6.02 -14.74
C GLU A 264 4.33 7.32 -15.53
N GLU A 265 3.11 7.62 -15.99
CA GLU A 265 2.79 8.84 -16.73
C GLU A 265 3.01 10.08 -15.83
N TYR A 266 2.57 10.01 -14.58
CA TYR A 266 2.79 11.09 -13.64
C TYR A 266 4.26 11.22 -13.25
N TYR A 267 4.97 10.10 -13.02
CA TYR A 267 6.41 10.13 -12.74
C TYR A 267 7.18 10.82 -13.87
N ALA A 268 6.84 10.51 -15.13
CA ALA A 268 7.44 11.13 -16.29
C ALA A 268 7.17 12.65 -16.35
N ALA A 269 5.93 13.07 -16.03
CA ALA A 269 5.56 14.49 -16.01
C ALA A 269 6.27 15.25 -14.90
N PHE A 270 6.32 14.71 -13.68
CA PHE A 270 7.00 15.32 -12.55
C PHE A 270 8.51 15.41 -12.79
N ASN A 271 9.11 14.33 -13.33
CA ASN A 271 10.54 14.30 -13.70
C ASN A 271 10.90 15.31 -14.81
N LYS A 272 9.95 15.70 -15.67
CA LYS A 272 10.11 16.77 -16.69
C LYS A 272 9.93 18.17 -16.11
N GLY A 273 9.54 18.31 -14.85
CA GLY A 273 9.26 19.60 -14.22
C GLY A 273 7.95 20.23 -14.68
N GLU A 274 6.89 19.44 -14.84
CA GLU A 274 5.53 19.96 -15.10
C GLU A 274 4.90 20.55 -13.83
N TYR A 275 5.28 20.04 -12.66
CA TYR A 275 4.75 20.39 -11.35
C TYR A 275 5.83 20.88 -10.41
N ALA A 276 5.51 21.88 -9.60
CA ALA A 276 6.37 22.42 -8.56
C ALA A 276 6.37 21.58 -7.28
N SER A 277 5.31 20.82 -7.03
CA SER A 277 5.26 19.96 -5.85
C SER A 277 4.31 18.78 -6.03
N VAL A 278 4.49 17.79 -5.14
CA VAL A 278 3.58 16.65 -4.96
C VAL A 278 3.42 16.36 -3.48
N VAL A 279 2.20 16.01 -3.07
CA VAL A 279 1.87 15.59 -1.69
C VAL A 279 1.76 14.07 -1.70
N MET A 280 2.72 13.39 -1.09
CA MET A 280 2.76 11.92 -1.05
C MET A 280 3.47 11.44 0.22
N PRO A 281 3.19 10.21 0.70
CA PRO A 281 3.87 9.65 1.86
C PRO A 281 5.33 9.26 1.57
N ALA A 282 6.08 8.97 2.63
CA ALA A 282 7.51 8.67 2.59
C ALA A 282 7.88 7.57 1.59
N TRP A 283 7.03 6.54 1.43
CA TRP A 283 7.27 5.47 0.46
C TRP A 283 7.40 5.95 -0.99
N TYR A 284 6.91 7.16 -1.31
CA TYR A 284 7.07 7.76 -2.63
C TYR A 284 8.52 8.12 -2.97
N MET A 285 9.39 8.23 -1.96
CA MET A 285 10.83 8.43 -2.19
C MET A 285 11.43 7.32 -3.06
N SER A 286 10.96 6.08 -2.89
CA SER A 286 11.39 4.97 -3.74
C SER A 286 11.01 5.15 -5.22
N ARG A 287 9.85 5.78 -5.49
CA ARG A 287 9.40 6.11 -6.86
C ARG A 287 10.27 7.21 -7.46
N MET A 288 10.59 8.23 -6.66
CA MET A 288 11.47 9.31 -7.11
C MET A 288 12.87 8.81 -7.47
N VAL A 289 13.47 7.99 -6.61
CA VAL A 289 14.79 7.38 -6.87
C VAL A 289 14.74 6.48 -8.12
N GLY A 290 13.69 5.69 -8.30
CA GLY A 290 13.58 4.73 -9.41
C GLY A 290 13.22 5.38 -10.76
N PHE A 291 12.37 6.41 -10.76
CA PHE A 291 11.74 6.90 -11.98
C PHE A 291 12.01 8.39 -12.30
N MET A 292 12.58 9.16 -11.37
CA MET A 292 12.72 10.62 -11.52
C MET A 292 14.18 11.11 -11.41
N PRO A 293 15.10 10.57 -12.21
CA PRO A 293 16.55 10.88 -12.05
C PRO A 293 16.92 12.36 -12.26
N LYS A 294 16.09 13.14 -12.98
CA LYS A 294 16.36 14.58 -13.21
C LYS A 294 16.14 15.44 -11.97
N LEU A 295 15.43 14.91 -10.97
CA LEU A 295 15.11 15.59 -9.72
C LEU A 295 16.11 15.30 -8.59
N LYS A 296 17.13 14.46 -8.84
CA LYS A 296 18.18 14.16 -7.86
C LYS A 296 18.86 15.46 -7.40
N GLY A 297 18.92 15.67 -6.08
CA GLY A 297 19.51 16.85 -5.45
C GLY A 297 18.66 18.13 -5.58
N LYS A 298 17.41 18.04 -6.07
CA LYS A 298 16.53 19.18 -6.33
C LYS A 298 15.21 19.13 -5.58
N ILE A 299 15.05 18.19 -4.68
CA ILE A 299 13.83 18.04 -3.89
C ILE A 299 14.07 18.54 -2.47
N GLN A 300 13.20 19.43 -2.02
CA GLN A 300 13.05 19.81 -0.61
C GLN A 300 11.72 19.27 -0.10
N ILE A 301 11.70 18.79 1.15
CA ILE A 301 10.46 18.32 1.79
C ILE A 301 10.02 19.29 2.88
N THR A 302 8.70 19.34 3.09
CA THR A 302 8.08 19.95 4.28
C THR A 302 6.94 19.06 4.79
N GLY A 303 6.45 19.34 5.99
CA GLY A 303 5.15 18.82 6.41
C GLY A 303 4.02 19.44 5.60
N LEU A 304 2.81 18.89 5.74
CA LEU A 304 1.62 19.41 5.09
C LEU A 304 1.33 20.84 5.56
N PRO A 305 0.89 21.75 4.67
CA PRO A 305 0.24 22.99 5.07
C PRO A 305 -1.01 22.68 5.90
N ILE A 306 -1.37 23.54 6.85
CA ILE A 306 -2.54 23.34 7.73
C ILE A 306 -3.74 24.20 7.28
N PHE A 307 -4.97 23.79 7.68
CA PHE A 307 -6.17 24.59 7.47
C PHE A 307 -6.40 25.59 8.59
N LYS A 308 -5.99 25.22 9.82
CA LYS A 308 -6.12 26.01 11.04
C LYS A 308 -5.07 25.58 12.08
N GLU A 309 -4.83 26.42 13.05
CA GLU A 309 -3.99 26.07 14.19
C GLU A 309 -4.52 24.80 14.91
N GLY A 310 -3.60 23.92 15.29
CA GLY A 310 -3.91 22.62 15.91
C GLY A 310 -4.16 21.48 14.95
N ASP A 311 -4.18 21.71 13.64
CA ASP A 311 -4.12 20.65 12.64
C ASP A 311 -2.74 20.00 12.64
N LEU A 312 -2.67 18.73 12.26
CA LEU A 312 -1.43 17.99 12.13
C LEU A 312 -0.72 18.36 10.82
N ARG A 313 0.60 18.21 10.80
CA ARG A 313 1.41 18.53 9.62
C ARG A 313 1.81 17.29 8.80
N SER A 314 1.19 16.18 9.10
CA SER A 314 1.36 14.92 8.38
C SER A 314 0.15 14.01 8.52
N ALA A 315 0.11 12.97 7.72
CA ALA A 315 -0.87 11.88 7.79
C ALA A 315 -0.16 10.55 7.53
N GLY A 316 -0.63 9.49 8.16
CA GLY A 316 -0.17 8.13 7.91
C GLY A 316 -0.93 7.50 6.75
N LEU A 317 -0.32 7.48 5.58
CA LEU A 317 -0.95 6.93 4.38
C LEU A 317 -0.27 5.66 3.87
N GLY A 318 -1.12 4.76 3.38
CA GLY A 318 -0.71 3.44 2.98
C GLY A 318 -0.38 2.60 4.21
N GLY A 319 0.19 1.47 3.97
CA GLY A 319 0.55 0.44 4.94
C GLY A 319 0.46 -0.91 4.27
N THR A 320 1.41 -1.77 4.56
CA THR A 320 1.39 -3.14 4.06
C THR A 320 1.92 -4.04 5.17
N ALA A 321 1.02 -4.84 5.73
CA ALA A 321 1.46 -5.85 6.66
C ALA A 321 2.02 -7.06 5.94
N THR A 322 3.08 -7.61 6.51
CA THR A 322 3.47 -8.98 6.20
C THR A 322 2.80 -9.91 7.20
N VAL A 323 2.09 -10.90 6.69
CA VAL A 323 1.34 -11.91 7.44
C VAL A 323 1.91 -13.31 7.19
N VAL A 324 1.77 -14.21 8.18
CA VAL A 324 1.96 -15.65 8.00
C VAL A 324 0.59 -16.27 7.79
N THR A 325 0.39 -16.96 6.67
CA THR A 325 -0.92 -17.51 6.32
C THR A 325 -1.25 -18.78 7.10
N ASN A 326 -2.53 -19.17 7.14
CA ASN A 326 -2.93 -20.44 7.75
C ASN A 326 -2.43 -21.67 6.96
N GLN A 327 -1.95 -21.47 5.72
CA GLN A 327 -1.39 -22.53 4.87
C GLN A 327 0.12 -22.72 5.06
N ALA A 328 0.77 -21.84 5.84
CA ALA A 328 2.21 -21.93 6.10
C ALA A 328 2.56 -23.23 6.85
N HIS A 329 3.60 -23.90 6.38
CA HIS A 329 4.26 -24.97 7.13
C HIS A 329 5.31 -24.38 8.07
N ASP A 330 5.75 -25.12 9.09
CA ASP A 330 6.68 -24.65 10.14
C ASP A 330 6.38 -23.20 10.59
N THR A 331 5.13 -23.01 11.03
CA THR A 331 4.59 -21.67 11.36
C THR A 331 5.37 -20.96 12.46
N ALA A 332 6.02 -21.71 13.36
CA ALA A 332 6.82 -21.11 14.44
C ALA A 332 8.05 -20.41 13.87
N LEU A 333 8.76 -21.05 12.93
CA LEU A 333 9.92 -20.45 12.26
C LEU A 333 9.50 -19.30 11.35
N ALA A 334 8.41 -19.46 10.58
CA ALA A 334 7.89 -18.38 9.71
C ALA A 334 7.54 -17.12 10.50
N LYS A 335 6.82 -17.23 11.62
CA LYS A 335 6.47 -16.11 12.50
C LYS A 335 7.72 -15.42 13.05
N LYS A 336 8.67 -16.21 13.56
CA LYS A 336 9.92 -15.68 14.09
C LYS A 336 10.69 -14.91 13.02
N PHE A 337 10.84 -15.48 11.83
CA PHE A 337 11.52 -14.84 10.70
C PHE A 337 10.85 -13.50 10.33
N VAL A 338 9.52 -13.49 10.14
CA VAL A 338 8.78 -12.26 9.77
C VAL A 338 8.93 -11.20 10.86
N VAL A 339 8.76 -11.56 12.12
CA VAL A 339 8.79 -10.60 13.23
C VAL A 339 10.19 -10.02 13.43
N GLU A 340 11.22 -10.84 13.47
CA GLU A 340 12.61 -10.35 13.64
C GLU A 340 13.04 -9.48 12.44
N SER A 341 12.62 -9.84 11.23
CA SER A 341 12.93 -9.05 10.04
C SER A 341 12.25 -7.67 10.05
N LYS A 342 11.01 -7.56 10.55
CA LYS A 342 10.24 -6.30 10.52
C LYS A 342 10.42 -5.45 11.77
N ALA A 343 10.37 -6.06 12.95
CA ALA A 343 10.43 -5.39 14.25
C ALA A 343 11.82 -5.35 14.87
N GLY A 344 12.77 -6.15 14.38
CA GLY A 344 14.17 -6.10 14.81
C GLY A 344 14.85 -4.79 14.37
N LYS A 345 15.85 -4.33 15.14
CA LYS A 345 16.57 -3.09 14.87
C LYS A 345 17.19 -3.08 13.46
N GLU A 346 17.92 -4.13 13.09
CA GLU A 346 18.56 -4.25 11.78
C GLU A 346 17.56 -4.19 10.62
N GLY A 347 16.46 -4.97 10.70
CA GLY A 347 15.42 -4.97 9.69
C GLY A 347 14.72 -3.62 9.56
N SER A 348 14.49 -2.93 10.69
CA SER A 348 13.91 -1.58 10.68
C SER A 348 14.82 -0.55 10.01
N ILE A 349 16.14 -0.63 10.22
CA ILE A 349 17.10 0.21 9.50
C ILE A 349 17.06 -0.09 8.00
N LYS A 350 16.97 -1.37 7.62
CA LYS A 350 16.84 -1.80 6.22
C LYS A 350 15.52 -1.37 5.57
N THR A 351 14.46 -1.19 6.35
CA THR A 351 13.22 -0.57 5.87
C THR A 351 13.49 0.82 5.28
N TRP A 352 14.35 1.61 5.89
CA TRP A 352 14.79 2.87 5.29
C TRP A 352 15.80 2.66 4.16
N THR A 353 16.91 1.98 4.40
CA THR A 353 18.04 1.96 3.46
C THR A 353 17.73 1.21 2.15
N ILE A 354 16.82 0.24 2.17
CA ILE A 354 16.41 -0.53 0.99
C ILE A 354 15.13 0.04 0.37
N LEU A 355 14.10 0.32 1.21
CA LEU A 355 12.77 0.71 0.74
C LEU A 355 12.59 2.23 0.65
N GLY A 356 13.32 3.03 1.44
CA GLY A 356 13.07 4.46 1.61
C GLY A 356 11.82 4.76 2.44
N PHE A 357 11.43 3.83 3.30
CA PHE A 357 10.26 3.94 4.14
C PHE A 357 10.63 4.30 5.58
N ASP A 358 9.76 5.03 6.23
CA ASP A 358 9.85 5.39 7.64
C ASP A 358 9.47 4.19 8.53
N PRO A 359 10.40 3.52 9.21
CA PRO A 359 10.14 2.26 9.90
C PRO A 359 9.11 2.39 11.01
N ILE A 360 8.33 1.32 11.25
CA ILE A 360 7.38 1.26 12.38
C ILE A 360 8.06 1.22 13.74
N ARG A 361 9.36 0.95 13.80
CA ARG A 361 10.14 0.94 15.02
C ARG A 361 10.74 2.32 15.28
N SER A 362 10.20 3.03 16.28
CA SER A 362 10.48 4.44 16.54
C SER A 362 11.84 4.72 17.16
N ASP A 363 12.40 3.77 17.96
CA ASP A 363 13.70 3.97 18.62
C ASP A 363 14.88 4.00 17.65
N VAL A 364 14.72 3.51 16.40
CA VAL A 364 15.76 3.64 15.37
C VAL A 364 15.79 5.02 14.71
N TRP A 365 14.75 5.85 14.86
CA TRP A 365 14.61 7.13 14.16
C TRP A 365 15.68 8.15 14.50
N THR A 366 16.37 7.98 15.62
CA THR A 366 17.50 8.78 16.05
C THR A 366 18.86 8.12 15.77
N SER A 367 18.88 6.98 15.07
CA SER A 367 20.11 6.25 14.77
C SER A 367 20.90 6.93 13.65
N ASP A 368 22.21 7.09 13.85
CA ASP A 368 23.14 7.59 12.83
C ASP A 368 23.16 6.70 11.55
N GLU A 369 22.80 5.42 11.70
CA GLU A 369 22.73 4.47 10.59
C GLU A 369 21.69 4.88 9.51
N LEU A 370 20.69 5.68 9.88
CA LEU A 370 19.70 6.22 8.92
C LEU A 370 20.24 7.38 8.09
N ALA A 371 21.29 8.07 8.58
CA ALA A 371 22.00 9.12 7.84
C ALA A 371 23.17 8.54 7.01
N ALA A 372 23.51 7.25 7.18
CA ALA A 372 24.58 6.60 6.44
C ALA A 372 24.32 6.63 4.91
N PRO A 373 25.38 6.69 4.08
CA PRO A 373 25.24 6.72 2.63
C PRO A 373 24.41 5.56 2.08
N ASN A 374 23.33 5.89 1.38
CA ASN A 374 22.46 4.97 0.67
C ASN A 374 21.80 5.69 -0.52
N LYS A 375 21.04 4.97 -1.36
CA LYS A 375 20.42 5.56 -2.56
C LYS A 375 19.47 6.73 -2.26
N PHE A 376 18.86 6.79 -1.06
CA PHE A 376 17.96 7.89 -0.68
C PHE A 376 18.73 9.09 -0.19
N THR A 377 19.75 8.91 0.65
CA THR A 377 20.63 10.01 1.07
C THR A 377 21.44 10.58 -0.11
N ASP A 378 21.80 9.73 -1.09
CA ASP A 378 22.44 10.16 -2.34
C ASP A 378 21.49 10.98 -3.24
N TYR A 379 20.20 10.67 -3.22
CA TYR A 379 19.20 11.37 -4.03
C TYR A 379 18.70 12.66 -3.38
N PHE A 380 18.36 12.62 -2.09
CA PHE A 380 17.70 13.73 -1.39
C PHE A 380 18.63 14.56 -0.47
N GLY A 381 19.82 14.05 -0.15
CA GLY A 381 20.73 14.60 0.85
C GLY A 381 20.71 13.80 2.16
N THR A 382 21.80 13.90 2.93
CA THR A 382 22.02 13.10 4.15
C THR A 382 21.01 13.35 5.28
N ASP A 383 20.41 14.56 5.30
CA ASP A 383 19.47 14.98 6.34
C ASP A 383 18.01 14.57 6.05
N ILE A 384 17.73 13.91 4.94
CA ILE A 384 16.35 13.66 4.50
C ILE A 384 15.53 12.89 5.53
N PHE A 385 16.10 11.87 6.18
CA PHE A 385 15.40 11.12 7.20
C PHE A 385 15.09 11.98 8.42
N LYS A 386 16.06 12.80 8.87
CA LYS A 386 15.90 13.74 9.99
C LYS A 386 14.80 14.77 9.71
N GLN A 387 14.75 15.29 8.48
CA GLN A 387 13.69 16.22 8.06
C GLN A 387 12.31 15.56 8.11
N MET A 388 12.19 14.32 7.65
CA MET A 388 10.95 13.55 7.73
C MET A 388 10.57 13.22 9.19
N ALA A 389 11.53 12.80 9.99
CA ALA A 389 11.33 12.44 11.40
C ALA A 389 10.84 13.62 12.27
N ALA A 390 11.04 14.86 11.82
CA ALA A 390 10.52 16.04 12.49
C ALA A 390 8.98 16.06 12.59
N PHE A 391 8.28 15.29 11.76
CA PHE A 391 6.82 15.20 11.73
C PHE A 391 6.26 13.93 12.38
N LYS A 392 7.09 13.10 13.01
CA LYS A 392 6.71 11.79 13.58
C LYS A 392 5.56 11.84 14.59
N ASP A 393 5.43 12.92 15.34
CA ASP A 393 4.41 13.11 16.37
C ASP A 393 3.16 13.84 15.83
N GLU A 394 3.17 14.21 14.53
CA GLU A 394 2.11 14.93 13.84
C GLU A 394 1.43 14.09 12.76
N VAL A 395 1.50 12.77 12.86
CA VAL A 395 0.95 11.85 11.86
C VAL A 395 -0.50 11.52 12.21
N GLY A 396 -1.44 12.09 11.46
CA GLY A 396 -2.88 11.76 11.54
C GLY A 396 -3.18 10.39 10.95
N GLY A 397 -4.23 9.74 11.43
CA GLY A 397 -4.68 8.43 10.95
C GLY A 397 -6.13 8.43 10.46
N LEU A 398 -6.50 7.39 9.73
CA LEU A 398 -7.86 7.07 9.30
C LEU A 398 -8.23 5.65 9.73
N SER A 399 -9.52 5.39 9.91
CA SER A 399 -10.05 4.06 10.27
C SER A 399 -10.10 3.11 9.06
N VAL A 400 -8.98 2.97 8.35
CA VAL A 400 -8.89 2.19 7.10
C VAL A 400 -9.14 0.69 7.27
N THR A 401 -9.00 0.17 8.49
CA THR A 401 -9.25 -1.24 8.83
C THR A 401 -10.68 -1.48 9.30
N ASN A 402 -11.52 -0.43 9.40
CA ASN A 402 -12.94 -0.58 9.66
C ASN A 402 -13.62 -1.32 8.50
N ASN A 403 -14.52 -2.25 8.80
CA ASN A 403 -15.22 -3.07 7.81
C ASN A 403 -16.05 -2.26 6.80
N SER A 404 -16.46 -1.04 7.16
CA SER A 404 -17.20 -0.13 6.26
C SER A 404 -16.28 0.64 5.31
N TYR A 405 -14.99 0.82 5.66
CA TYR A 405 -14.07 1.63 4.89
C TYR A 405 -13.94 1.22 3.42
N PRO A 406 -13.80 -0.08 3.06
CA PRO A 406 -13.68 -0.47 1.66
C PRO A 406 -14.88 -0.07 0.81
N ILE A 407 -16.10 -0.10 1.37
CA ILE A 407 -17.35 0.28 0.68
C ILE A 407 -17.38 1.80 0.47
N ILE A 408 -17.05 2.56 1.52
CA ILE A 408 -17.04 4.03 1.50
C ILE A 408 -15.98 4.53 0.51
N ASN A 409 -14.79 3.96 0.56
CA ASN A 409 -13.70 4.34 -0.33
C ASN A 409 -13.99 3.99 -1.80
N ASP A 410 -14.62 2.84 -2.06
CA ASP A 410 -15.07 2.46 -3.41
C ASP A 410 -16.11 3.45 -3.97
N GLU A 411 -17.14 3.79 -3.18
CA GLU A 411 -18.13 4.81 -3.58
C GLU A 411 -17.47 6.16 -3.85
N PHE A 412 -16.54 6.59 -3.00
CA PHE A 412 -15.83 7.85 -3.18
C PHE A 412 -14.99 7.85 -4.46
N LEU A 413 -14.14 6.85 -4.65
CA LEU A 413 -13.23 6.82 -5.80
C LEU A 413 -13.94 6.60 -7.13
N THR A 414 -15.01 5.78 -7.14
CA THR A 414 -15.73 5.43 -8.37
C THR A 414 -16.78 6.46 -8.75
N ASN A 415 -17.59 6.90 -7.78
CA ASN A 415 -18.78 7.71 -8.03
C ASN A 415 -18.63 9.17 -7.62
N GLY A 416 -17.69 9.53 -6.77
CA GLY A 416 -17.49 10.87 -6.21
C GLY A 416 -16.36 11.66 -6.86
N LEU A 417 -15.13 11.19 -6.65
CA LEU A 417 -13.93 11.91 -7.02
C LEU A 417 -13.89 12.33 -8.50
N PRO A 418 -14.24 11.46 -9.49
CA PRO A 418 -14.28 11.87 -10.89
C PRO A 418 -15.35 12.93 -11.17
N LYS A 419 -16.50 12.90 -10.49
CA LYS A 419 -17.55 13.91 -10.65
C LYS A 419 -17.08 15.27 -10.14
N ILE A 420 -16.43 15.28 -8.98
CA ILE A 420 -15.95 16.51 -8.36
C ILE A 420 -14.78 17.09 -9.17
N MET A 421 -13.77 16.28 -9.53
CA MET A 421 -12.54 16.80 -10.13
C MET A 421 -12.63 17.02 -11.65
N LYS A 422 -13.30 16.11 -12.39
CA LYS A 422 -13.42 16.25 -13.85
C LYS A 422 -14.65 17.06 -14.27
N LYS A 423 -15.80 16.85 -13.58
CA LYS A 423 -17.07 17.50 -13.95
C LYS A 423 -17.39 18.74 -13.13
N GLN A 424 -16.52 19.10 -12.17
CA GLN A 424 -16.67 20.25 -11.27
C GLN A 424 -18.01 20.27 -10.52
N ALA A 425 -18.54 19.09 -10.18
CA ALA A 425 -19.75 18.94 -9.39
C ALA A 425 -19.61 19.62 -8.02
N ASN A 426 -20.76 20.02 -7.43
CA ASN A 426 -20.78 20.53 -6.07
C ASN A 426 -20.25 19.47 -5.10
N VAL A 427 -19.27 19.85 -4.29
CA VAL A 427 -18.56 18.91 -3.37
C VAL A 427 -19.53 18.41 -2.31
N GLU A 428 -20.20 19.30 -1.60
CA GLU A 428 -21.06 18.97 -0.46
C GLU A 428 -22.24 18.08 -0.87
N ASP A 429 -22.96 18.46 -1.93
CA ASP A 429 -24.08 17.68 -2.43
C ASP A 429 -23.64 16.29 -2.91
N THR A 430 -22.48 16.22 -3.58
CA THR A 430 -21.92 14.95 -4.04
C THR A 430 -21.57 14.04 -2.86
N LEU A 431 -20.88 14.55 -1.82
CA LEU A 431 -20.49 13.77 -0.66
C LEU A 431 -21.69 13.30 0.17
N LYS A 432 -22.74 14.13 0.34
CA LYS A 432 -24.00 13.70 0.99
C LYS A 432 -24.69 12.56 0.24
N ALA A 433 -24.70 12.63 -1.09
CA ALA A 433 -25.25 11.55 -1.90
C ALA A 433 -24.44 10.24 -1.79
N LEU A 434 -23.11 10.36 -1.68
CA LEU A 434 -22.23 9.19 -1.48
C LEU A 434 -22.40 8.58 -0.09
N ASP A 435 -22.58 9.38 0.97
CA ASP A 435 -22.88 8.88 2.31
C ASP A 435 -24.12 7.99 2.29
N ALA A 436 -25.21 8.48 1.69
CA ALA A 436 -26.44 7.70 1.58
C ALA A 436 -26.28 6.42 0.76
N ALA A 437 -25.48 6.45 -0.31
CA ALA A 437 -25.21 5.28 -1.15
C ALA A 437 -24.34 4.24 -0.42
N ALA A 438 -23.27 4.70 0.23
CA ALA A 438 -22.37 3.84 1.00
C ALA A 438 -23.09 3.19 2.19
N ASP A 439 -23.87 3.96 2.96
CA ASP A 439 -24.63 3.44 4.10
C ASP A 439 -25.65 2.39 3.69
N LYS A 440 -26.32 2.59 2.54
CA LYS A 440 -27.23 1.56 1.98
C LYS A 440 -26.48 0.27 1.62
N ARG A 441 -25.28 0.34 1.06
CA ARG A 441 -24.44 -0.83 0.76
C ARG A 441 -23.96 -1.52 2.03
N ILE A 442 -23.52 -0.75 3.03
CA ILE A 442 -23.08 -1.25 4.34
C ILE A 442 -24.22 -2.02 5.01
N ALA A 443 -25.43 -1.45 5.06
CA ALA A 443 -26.61 -2.10 5.65
C ALA A 443 -27.03 -3.39 4.90
N ALA A 444 -26.76 -3.46 3.59
CA ALA A 444 -27.03 -4.66 2.78
C ALA A 444 -25.94 -5.73 2.90
N GLY A 445 -24.85 -5.50 3.65
CA GLY A 445 -23.72 -6.43 3.80
C GLY A 445 -22.89 -6.61 2.52
N LYS A 446 -22.92 -5.62 1.60
CA LYS A 446 -22.32 -5.69 0.25
C LYS A 446 -20.98 -4.98 0.20
#